data_d91b1541dc47c831b4399bf34a487a5e
#
_entry.id   d91b1541dc47c831b4399bf34a487a5e
#
_cell.length_a   1.000
_cell.length_b   1.000
_cell.length_c   1.000
_cell.angle_alpha   90.00
_cell.angle_beta   90.00
_cell.angle_gamma   90.00
#
_symmetry.space_group_name_H-M   'P 1'
#
loop_
_entity.id
_entity.type
_entity.pdbx_description
1 polymer ?
#
loop_
_entity_poly.entity_id
_entity_poly.type
_entity_poly.pdbx_seq_one_letter_code
_entity_poly.pdbx_strand_id
1 'polypeptide(L)'
;MDTSALDETLREVSASELDTDAIHKALANPTRREILAWLKSPADYFSSQEYPLDLGVCAGLIDRQAGLSQSTISAHLATLQRAGLISSRRVGQWIFFKRNEMVISQFLAQLNNGL
;
A
#
# COMPACT_ATOMS: atom_id res chain seq x y z
N MET A 1 -11.25 -6.49 -30.84
CA MET A 1 -11.12 -6.42 -29.42
C MET A 1 -9.70 -6.07 -29.04
N ASP A 2 -9.57 -5.13 -28.23
CA ASP A 2 -8.25 -4.67 -27.86
C ASP A 2 -7.78 -5.36 -26.59
N THR A 3 -6.85 -6.30 -26.71
CA THR A 3 -6.28 -6.98 -25.57
C THR A 3 -5.13 -6.19 -24.96
N SER A 4 -4.70 -5.13 -25.63
CA SER A 4 -3.54 -4.40 -25.13
C SER A 4 -3.84 -3.66 -23.83
N ALA A 5 -5.05 -3.17 -23.65
CA ALA A 5 -5.43 -2.52 -22.39
C ALA A 5 -5.36 -3.50 -21.24
N LEU A 6 -5.85 -4.72 -21.46
CA LEU A 6 -5.76 -5.76 -20.45
C LEU A 6 -4.32 -6.15 -20.20
N ASP A 7 -3.54 -6.30 -21.26
CA ASP A 7 -2.13 -6.63 -21.13
C ASP A 7 -1.37 -5.55 -20.37
N GLU A 8 -1.71 -4.28 -20.64
CA GLU A 8 -1.09 -3.18 -19.93
C GLU A 8 -1.38 -3.24 -18.44
N THR A 9 -2.62 -3.55 -18.09
CA THR A 9 -2.99 -3.68 -16.68
C THR A 9 -2.21 -4.78 -16.01
N LEU A 10 -2.05 -5.91 -16.69
CA LEU A 10 -1.31 -7.03 -16.14
C LEU A 10 0.18 -6.77 -16.05
N ARG A 11 0.70 -5.90 -16.91
CA ARG A 11 2.13 -5.60 -16.96
C ARG A 11 2.54 -4.40 -16.14
N GLU A 12 1.58 -3.70 -15.55
CA GLU A 12 1.90 -2.42 -14.90
C GLU A 12 2.85 -2.56 -13.73
N VAL A 13 3.08 -3.78 -13.28
CA VAL A 13 4.00 -4.05 -12.18
C VAL A 13 5.25 -4.78 -12.67
N SER A 14 5.58 -4.69 -13.95
CA SER A 14 6.81 -5.28 -14.42
C SER A 14 8.01 -4.58 -13.77
N ALA A 15 9.12 -5.29 -13.68
CA ALA A 15 10.31 -4.75 -13.01
C ALA A 15 10.75 -3.41 -13.61
N SER A 16 10.63 -3.25 -14.93
CA SER A 16 11.05 -2.02 -15.59
C SER A 16 10.12 -0.85 -15.30
N GLU A 17 8.93 -1.12 -14.78
CA GLU A 17 7.94 -0.08 -14.51
C GLU A 17 7.90 0.33 -13.05
N LEU A 18 8.65 -0.35 -12.19
CA LEU A 18 8.70 0.02 -10.78
C LEU A 18 9.53 1.28 -10.61
N ASP A 19 9.00 2.21 -9.82
CA ASP A 19 9.77 3.37 -9.41
C ASP A 19 10.54 3.01 -8.15
N THR A 20 11.70 2.38 -8.32
CA THR A 20 12.47 1.86 -7.20
C THR A 20 12.96 2.97 -6.27
N ASP A 21 13.29 4.14 -6.83
CA ASP A 21 13.72 5.25 -5.97
C ASP A 21 12.58 5.74 -5.08
N ALA A 22 11.38 5.84 -5.63
CA ALA A 22 10.22 6.22 -4.83
C ALA A 22 9.95 5.20 -3.74
N ILE A 23 10.11 3.91 -4.05
CA ILE A 23 9.92 2.85 -3.06
C ILE A 23 10.96 2.96 -1.95
N HIS A 24 12.23 3.12 -2.30
CA HIS A 24 13.27 3.28 -1.29
C HIS A 24 13.01 4.49 -0.39
N LYS A 25 12.61 5.61 -0.96
CA LYS A 25 12.30 6.80 -0.19
C LYS A 25 11.11 6.58 0.74
N ALA A 26 10.08 5.91 0.24
CA ALA A 26 8.90 5.62 1.05
C ALA A 26 9.26 4.73 2.23
N LEU A 27 10.15 3.77 2.03
CA LEU A 27 10.57 2.84 3.08
C LEU A 27 11.61 3.42 4.03
N ALA A 28 12.14 4.60 3.75
CA ALA A 28 13.15 5.22 4.61
C ALA A 28 12.57 5.87 5.87
N ASN A 29 11.27 5.75 6.08
CA ASN A 29 10.57 6.34 7.22
C ASN A 29 10.00 5.23 8.10
N PRO A 30 10.28 5.23 9.42
CA PRO A 30 9.83 4.13 10.28
C PRO A 30 8.31 4.04 10.40
N THR A 31 7.60 5.17 10.43
CA THR A 31 6.14 5.14 10.51
C THR A 31 5.54 4.45 9.29
N ARG A 32 6.07 4.75 8.11
CA ARG A 32 5.57 4.11 6.90
C ARG A 32 5.85 2.62 6.87
N ARG A 33 7.01 2.20 7.37
CA ARG A 33 7.30 0.77 7.49
C ARG A 33 6.33 0.09 8.46
N GLU A 34 5.99 0.77 9.56
CA GLU A 34 5.00 0.24 10.50
C GLU A 34 3.64 0.10 9.88
N ILE A 35 3.21 1.11 9.12
CA ILE A 35 1.92 1.05 8.43
C ILE A 35 1.88 -0.19 7.52
N LEU A 36 2.93 -0.42 6.76
CA LEU A 36 2.99 -1.59 5.88
C LEU A 36 2.93 -2.89 6.68
N ALA A 37 3.59 -2.94 7.83
CA ALA A 37 3.56 -4.13 8.69
C ALA A 37 2.15 -4.38 9.21
N TRP A 38 1.44 -3.34 9.63
CA TRP A 38 0.07 -3.50 10.09
C TRP A 38 -0.85 -3.97 8.98
N LEU A 39 -0.68 -3.42 7.78
CA LEU A 39 -1.51 -3.78 6.62
C LEU A 39 -1.20 -5.18 6.10
N LYS A 40 -0.02 -5.71 6.44
CA LYS A 40 0.34 -7.08 6.08
C LYS A 40 -0.48 -8.10 6.86
N SER A 41 -0.81 -7.78 8.11
CA SER A 41 -1.54 -8.67 9.00
C SER A 41 -2.70 -7.91 9.66
N PRO A 42 -3.67 -7.44 8.85
CA PRO A 42 -4.68 -6.51 9.38
C PRO A 42 -5.56 -7.11 10.47
N ALA A 43 -5.76 -8.41 10.46
CA ALA A 43 -6.57 -9.05 11.50
C ALA A 43 -5.95 -8.93 12.89
N ASP A 44 -4.63 -8.77 12.96
CA ASP A 44 -3.94 -8.65 14.25
C ASP A 44 -4.11 -7.26 14.87
N TYR A 45 -4.36 -6.26 14.05
CA TYR A 45 -4.38 -4.86 14.52
C TYR A 45 -5.72 -4.17 14.36
N PHE A 46 -6.54 -4.63 13.44
CA PHE A 46 -7.77 -3.93 13.05
C PHE A 46 -9.00 -4.81 13.08
N SER A 47 -9.00 -5.80 13.97
CA SER A 47 -10.13 -6.74 14.08
C SER A 47 -11.43 -6.07 14.45
N SER A 48 -11.39 -4.85 15.01
CA SER A 48 -12.58 -4.12 15.37
C SER A 48 -13.27 -3.44 14.18
N GLN A 49 -12.64 -3.47 13.00
CA GLN A 49 -13.25 -2.84 11.82
C GLN A 49 -14.56 -3.54 11.47
N GLU A 50 -15.60 -2.73 11.24
CA GLU A 50 -16.92 -3.27 10.92
C GLU A 50 -17.02 -3.81 9.50
N TYR A 51 -16.22 -3.24 8.58
CA TYR A 51 -16.19 -3.72 7.20
C TYR A 51 -15.18 -4.85 7.07
N PRO A 52 -15.38 -5.75 6.09
CA PRO A 52 -14.44 -6.84 5.88
C PRO A 52 -13.01 -6.33 5.63
N LEU A 53 -12.04 -6.96 6.26
CA LEU A 53 -10.64 -6.55 6.13
C LEU A 53 -10.06 -6.80 4.74
N ASP A 54 -10.68 -7.66 3.95
CA ASP A 54 -10.22 -7.87 2.57
C ASP A 54 -10.50 -6.67 1.67
N LEU A 55 -11.36 -5.73 2.08
CA LEU A 55 -11.50 -4.45 1.41
C LEU A 55 -10.30 -3.55 1.63
N GLY A 56 -9.52 -3.81 2.67
CA GLY A 56 -8.48 -2.95 3.16
C GLY A 56 -8.86 -2.39 4.52
N VAL A 57 -8.04 -1.50 5.04
CA VAL A 57 -8.21 -0.90 6.36
C VAL A 57 -8.59 0.56 6.23
N CYS A 58 -9.61 0.98 6.97
CA CYS A 58 -10.09 2.35 6.98
C CYS A 58 -9.02 3.29 7.55
N ALA A 59 -8.85 4.45 6.91
CA ALA A 59 -7.83 5.42 7.30
C ALA A 59 -7.91 5.81 8.77
N GLY A 60 -9.13 5.98 9.29
CA GLY A 60 -9.30 6.36 10.70
C GLY A 60 -8.76 5.36 11.69
N LEU A 61 -8.79 4.07 11.34
CA LEU A 61 -8.19 3.05 12.20
C LEU A 61 -6.68 3.09 12.14
N ILE A 62 -6.13 3.42 10.99
CA ILE A 62 -4.69 3.56 10.85
C ILE A 62 -4.20 4.74 11.70
N ASP A 63 -4.91 5.87 11.66
CA ASP A 63 -4.60 7.04 12.49
C ASP A 63 -4.53 6.64 13.97
N ARG A 64 -5.53 5.91 14.41
CA ARG A 64 -5.62 5.52 15.83
C ARG A 64 -4.52 4.55 16.21
N GLN A 65 -4.23 3.60 15.35
CA GLN A 65 -3.15 2.64 15.60
C GLN A 65 -1.81 3.35 15.73
N ALA A 66 -1.58 4.36 14.89
CA ALA A 66 -0.33 5.09 14.88
C ALA A 66 -0.22 6.09 16.04
N GLY A 67 -1.35 6.55 16.57
CA GLY A 67 -1.36 7.59 17.58
C GLY A 67 -0.91 8.94 17.03
N LEU A 68 -1.10 9.17 15.74
CA LEU A 68 -0.70 10.39 15.07
C LEU A 68 -1.92 11.07 14.48
N SER A 69 -1.78 12.34 14.09
CA SER A 69 -2.88 13.10 13.53
C SER A 69 -3.29 12.55 12.17
N GLN A 70 -4.54 12.80 11.81
CA GLN A 70 -5.07 12.39 10.51
C GLN A 70 -4.24 12.97 9.36
N SER A 71 -3.83 14.23 9.47
CA SER A 71 -3.07 14.86 8.39
C SER A 71 -1.69 14.24 8.24
N THR A 72 -1.05 13.88 9.36
CA THR A 72 0.25 13.22 9.31
C THR A 72 0.14 11.85 8.65
N ILE A 73 -0.86 11.07 9.04
CA ILE A 73 -1.07 9.74 8.45
C ILE A 73 -1.46 9.85 6.99
N SER A 74 -2.31 10.82 6.63
CA SER A 74 -2.69 11.03 5.23
C SER A 74 -1.47 11.29 4.35
N ALA A 75 -0.51 12.07 4.87
CA ALA A 75 0.73 12.33 4.13
C ALA A 75 1.55 11.06 3.93
N HIS A 76 1.65 10.22 4.96
CA HIS A 76 2.37 8.95 4.85
C HIS A 76 1.67 8.00 3.88
N LEU A 77 0.34 7.91 3.97
CA LEU A 77 -0.42 7.05 3.06
C LEU A 77 -0.28 7.51 1.61
N ALA A 78 -0.29 8.84 1.38
CA ALA A 78 -0.09 9.37 0.04
C ALA A 78 1.29 9.01 -0.51
N THR A 79 2.32 9.09 0.32
CA THR A 79 3.67 8.72 -0.11
C THR A 79 3.76 7.25 -0.45
N LEU A 80 3.17 6.39 0.39
CA LEU A 80 3.16 4.94 0.11
C LEU A 80 2.38 4.63 -1.16
N GLN A 81 1.27 5.33 -1.38
CA GLN A 81 0.44 5.08 -2.56
C GLN A 81 1.12 5.55 -3.84
N ARG A 82 1.78 6.71 -3.80
CA ARG A 82 2.53 7.21 -4.97
C ARG A 82 3.66 6.27 -5.33
N ALA A 83 4.27 5.63 -4.35
CA ALA A 83 5.32 4.63 -4.60
C ALA A 83 4.76 3.30 -5.10
N GLY A 84 3.45 3.13 -5.11
CA GLY A 84 2.81 1.91 -5.56
C GLY A 84 2.74 0.80 -4.52
N LEU A 85 3.15 1.08 -3.27
CA LEU A 85 3.23 0.05 -2.23
C LEU A 85 1.88 -0.27 -1.61
N ILE A 86 0.94 0.67 -1.67
CA ILE A 86 -0.43 0.45 -1.22
C ILE A 86 -1.39 0.98 -2.27
N SER A 87 -2.61 0.47 -2.23
CA SER A 87 -3.71 0.97 -3.05
C SER A 87 -4.83 1.42 -2.13
N SER A 88 -5.70 2.27 -2.66
CA SER A 88 -6.87 2.72 -1.92
C SER A 88 -8.13 2.38 -2.68
N ARG A 89 -9.23 2.25 -1.94
CA ARG A 89 -10.53 1.96 -2.50
C ARG A 89 -11.56 2.76 -1.73
N ARG A 90 -12.42 3.47 -2.47
CA ARG A 90 -13.50 4.22 -1.86
C ARG A 90 -14.76 3.37 -1.87
N VAL A 91 -15.43 3.30 -0.72
CA VAL A 91 -16.75 2.68 -0.60
C VAL A 91 -17.61 3.70 0.15
N GLY A 92 -18.53 4.34 -0.57
CA GLY A 92 -19.30 5.44 -0.01
C GLY A 92 -18.40 6.59 0.39
N GLN A 93 -18.48 6.98 1.65
CA GLN A 93 -17.65 8.05 2.20
C GLN A 93 -16.35 7.53 2.83
N TRP A 94 -16.13 6.22 2.79
CA TRP A 94 -14.99 5.60 3.44
C TRP A 94 -13.91 5.26 2.43
N ILE A 95 -12.64 5.40 2.83
CA ILE A 95 -11.50 5.00 2.01
C ILE A 95 -10.75 3.92 2.77
N PHE A 96 -10.48 2.82 2.07
CA PHE A 96 -9.79 1.66 2.62
C PHE A 96 -8.46 1.50 1.93
N PHE A 97 -7.43 1.14 2.68
CA PHE A 97 -6.07 0.97 2.17
C PHE A 97 -5.62 -0.46 2.36
N LYS A 98 -4.92 -0.98 1.36
CA LYS A 98 -4.29 -2.29 1.49
C LYS A 98 -2.99 -2.31 0.72
N ARG A 99 -2.12 -3.24 1.09
CA ARG A 99 -0.83 -3.41 0.43
C ARG A 99 -1.03 -3.87 -1.00
N ASN A 100 -0.15 -3.40 -1.87
CA ASN A 100 -0.09 -3.90 -3.23
C ASN A 100 0.92 -5.04 -3.26
N GLU A 101 0.44 -6.27 -3.05
CA GLU A 101 1.34 -7.42 -2.93
C GLU A 101 2.13 -7.67 -4.20
N MET A 102 1.56 -7.37 -5.35
CA MET A 102 2.24 -7.58 -6.63
C MET A 102 3.46 -6.67 -6.77
N VAL A 103 3.30 -5.39 -6.45
CA VAL A 103 4.41 -4.42 -6.50
C VAL A 103 5.46 -4.78 -5.46
N ILE A 104 5.03 -5.12 -4.24
CA ILE A 104 5.96 -5.48 -3.17
C ILE A 104 6.77 -6.71 -3.57
N SER A 105 6.12 -7.71 -4.13
CA SER A 105 6.77 -8.92 -4.57
C SER A 105 7.82 -8.64 -5.65
N GLN A 106 7.48 -7.80 -6.61
CA GLN A 106 8.40 -7.40 -7.68
C GLN A 106 9.61 -6.66 -7.12
N PHE A 107 9.36 -5.76 -6.18
CA PHE A 107 10.43 -4.99 -5.56
C PHE A 107 11.40 -5.91 -4.80
N LEU A 108 10.85 -6.85 -4.02
CA LEU A 108 11.67 -7.79 -3.26
C LEU A 108 12.50 -8.66 -4.20
N ALA A 109 11.93 -9.07 -5.33
CA ALA A 109 12.67 -9.85 -6.31
C ALA A 109 13.83 -9.05 -6.90
N GLN A 110 13.60 -7.77 -7.18
CA GLN A 110 14.67 -6.90 -7.67
C GLN A 110 15.79 -6.76 -6.66
N LEU A 111 15.46 -6.56 -5.40
CA LEU A 111 16.47 -6.46 -4.36
C LEU A 111 17.27 -7.77 -4.25
N ASN A 112 16.56 -8.89 -4.26
CA ASN A 112 17.21 -10.18 -4.14
C ASN A 112 18.19 -10.46 -5.28
N ASN A 113 17.85 -9.99 -6.48
CA ASN A 113 18.67 -10.23 -7.66
C ASN A 113 19.75 -9.17 -7.86
N GLY A 114 19.56 -7.97 -7.30
CA GLY A 114 20.44 -6.84 -7.54
C GLY A 114 21.40 -6.50 -6.41
N LEU A 115 21.18 -7.08 -5.26
CA LEU A 115 22.07 -6.89 -4.12
C LEU A 115 22.88 -8.15 -3.87
#